data_05f06ff6fba7921e84f052fcabf9b5e1
#
_entry.id   05f06ff6fba7921e84f052fcabf9b5e1
#
_cell.length_a   1.000
_cell.length_b   1.000
_cell.length_c   1.000
_cell.angle_alpha   90.00
_cell.angle_beta   90.00
_cell.angle_gamma   90.00
#
_symmetry.space_group_name_H-M   'P 1'
#
loop_
_entity.id
_entity.type
_entity.pdbx_description
1 polymer ?
#
loop_
_entity_poly.entity_id
_entity_poly.type
_entity_poly.pdbx_seq_one_letter_code
_entity_poly.pdbx_strand_id
1 'polypeptide(L)'
;MAQITFLHIKTYEKKKKRLKALKKEIKKMANKPTNAEKFMNMLQMQFETDLLVMRKMQMLVPPSVDEYKFAIIDEIGELNHELKAKWCWWKESQEPVNQENLLMELVDVWHFCLSFTNNRTNFDVNELANSIAYDHLEEYTPIEFLNKFNRFAYGMPQMKETFEGLIGVGNKFGFTFDRVYEAYKKKNEENNARAKSNY
;
A
#
# COMPACT_ATOMS: atom_id res chain seq x y z
N MET A 1 -4.25 -17.80 25.11
CA MET A 1 -3.91 -16.41 24.75
C MET A 1 -2.41 -16.13 24.75
N ALA A 2 -1.63 -16.40 25.80
CA ALA A 2 -0.18 -16.09 25.84
C ALA A 2 0.68 -16.74 24.74
N GLN A 3 0.39 -17.96 24.29
CA GLN A 3 1.14 -18.65 23.24
C GLN A 3 0.95 -18.03 21.85
N ILE A 4 -0.23 -17.52 21.53
CA ILE A 4 -0.52 -16.88 20.25
C ILE A 4 0.23 -15.54 20.15
N THR A 5 0.25 -14.77 21.23
CA THR A 5 0.97 -13.50 21.33
C THR A 5 2.48 -13.71 21.16
N PHE A 6 3.04 -14.76 21.75
CA PHE A 6 4.47 -15.08 21.66
C PHE A 6 4.91 -15.53 20.25
N LEU A 7 4.05 -16.25 19.54
CA LEU A 7 4.31 -16.67 18.15
C LEU A 7 4.30 -15.47 17.19
N HIS A 8 3.36 -14.55 17.38
CA HIS A 8 3.29 -13.32 16.59
C HIS A 8 4.50 -12.40 16.82
N ILE A 9 4.93 -12.24 18.06
CA ILE A 9 6.14 -11.46 18.41
C ILE A 9 7.38 -12.06 17.76
N LYS A 10 7.56 -13.39 17.80
CA LYS A 10 8.71 -14.07 17.14
C LYS A 10 8.69 -13.89 15.62
N THR A 11 7.53 -14.04 15.00
CA THR A 11 7.36 -13.84 13.54
C THR A 11 7.67 -12.40 13.16
N TYR A 12 7.25 -11.46 13.98
CA TYR A 12 7.49 -10.03 13.84
C TYR A 12 8.97 -9.67 13.94
N GLU A 13 9.70 -10.17 14.95
CA GLU A 13 11.13 -9.97 15.10
C GLU A 13 11.94 -10.61 13.97
N LYS A 14 11.50 -11.77 13.45
CA LYS A 14 12.11 -12.41 12.29
C LYS A 14 11.96 -11.56 11.02
N LYS A 15 10.77 -11.00 10.79
CA LYS A 15 10.53 -10.06 9.69
C LYS A 15 11.39 -8.80 9.82
N LYS A 16 11.47 -8.20 11.00
CA LYS A 16 12.28 -7.00 11.28
C LYS A 16 13.77 -7.24 10.98
N LYS A 17 14.31 -8.41 11.37
CA LYS A 17 15.71 -8.79 11.06
C LYS A 17 15.93 -8.92 9.55
N ARG A 18 14.98 -9.56 8.83
CA ARG A 18 15.05 -9.76 7.37
C ARG A 18 15.04 -8.44 6.61
N LEU A 19 14.13 -7.54 6.99
CA LEU A 19 14.03 -6.20 6.39
C LEU A 19 15.26 -5.33 6.68
N LYS A 20 15.89 -5.48 7.85
CA LYS A 20 17.14 -4.77 8.19
C LYS A 20 18.34 -5.28 7.37
N ALA A 21 18.39 -6.56 7.05
CA ALA A 21 19.40 -7.13 6.16
C ALA A 21 19.24 -6.60 4.73
N LEU A 22 18.03 -6.52 4.22
CA LEU A 22 17.70 -5.92 2.90
C LEU A 22 18.15 -4.45 2.80
N LYS A 23 17.88 -3.64 3.83
CA LYS A 23 18.38 -2.24 3.86
C LYS A 23 19.90 -2.14 3.66
N LYS A 24 20.64 -3.10 4.17
CA LYS A 24 22.11 -3.13 4.05
C LYS A 24 22.57 -3.46 2.62
N GLU A 25 21.82 -4.29 1.90
CA GLU A 25 22.09 -4.63 0.50
C GLU A 25 21.73 -3.50 -0.44
N ILE A 26 20.54 -2.89 -0.28
CA ILE A 26 20.09 -1.73 -1.09
C ILE A 26 21.08 -0.56 -0.98
N LYS A 27 21.64 -0.31 0.20
CA LYS A 27 22.60 0.78 0.42
C LYS A 27 23.95 0.58 -0.29
N LYS A 28 24.24 -0.62 -0.81
CA LYS A 28 25.47 -0.92 -1.58
C LYS A 28 25.39 -0.58 -3.07
N MET A 29 24.20 -0.31 -3.60
CA MET A 29 24.00 -0.03 -5.02
C MET A 29 23.95 1.48 -5.26
N ALA A 30 25.05 2.03 -5.80
CA ALA A 30 25.22 3.48 -6.02
C ALA A 30 24.45 4.03 -7.24
N ASN A 31 23.55 3.25 -7.85
CA ASN A 31 22.72 3.64 -9.00
C ASN A 31 21.28 3.97 -8.56
N LYS A 32 20.54 4.70 -9.41
CA LYS A 32 19.11 4.97 -9.24
C LYS A 32 18.39 3.65 -8.89
N PRO A 33 17.60 3.59 -7.79
CA PRO A 33 16.99 2.34 -7.37
C PRO A 33 16.04 1.79 -8.44
N THR A 34 16.07 0.50 -8.65
CA THR A 34 15.14 -0.21 -9.53
C THR A 34 13.72 -0.14 -8.99
N ASN A 35 12.72 -0.45 -9.80
CA ASN A 35 11.33 -0.48 -9.33
C ASN A 35 11.11 -1.54 -8.24
N ALA A 36 11.75 -2.69 -8.34
CA ALA A 36 11.72 -3.70 -7.27
C ALA A 36 12.30 -3.16 -5.95
N GLU A 37 13.42 -2.45 -6.01
CA GLU A 37 14.03 -1.82 -4.82
C GLU A 37 13.14 -0.72 -4.23
N LYS A 38 12.47 0.09 -5.07
CA LYS A 38 11.49 1.09 -4.61
C LYS A 38 10.31 0.42 -3.89
N PHE A 39 9.76 -0.64 -4.48
CA PHE A 39 8.67 -1.41 -3.86
C PHE A 39 9.09 -1.99 -2.50
N MET A 40 10.28 -2.61 -2.43
CA MET A 40 10.83 -3.13 -1.18
C MET A 40 11.02 -2.01 -0.13
N ASN A 41 11.43 -0.83 -0.57
CA ASN A 41 11.57 0.33 0.31
C ASN A 41 10.21 0.82 0.82
N MET A 42 9.16 0.84 -0.03
CA MET A 42 7.79 1.16 0.40
C MET A 42 7.29 0.16 1.44
N LEU A 43 7.48 -1.14 1.23
CA LEU A 43 7.13 -2.18 2.21
C LEU A 43 7.84 -1.96 3.55
N GLN A 44 9.12 -1.62 3.52
CA GLN A 44 9.89 -1.34 4.73
C GLN A 44 9.35 -0.10 5.46
N MET A 45 9.12 1.01 4.74
CA MET A 45 8.60 2.24 5.33
C MET A 45 7.21 2.00 5.93
N GLN A 46 6.33 1.27 5.22
CA GLN A 46 5.01 0.92 5.75
C GLN A 46 5.10 0.09 7.02
N PHE A 47 5.98 -0.90 7.05
CA PHE A 47 6.18 -1.70 8.24
C PHE A 47 6.59 -0.86 9.47
N GLU A 48 7.48 0.11 9.27
CA GLU A 48 7.89 1.03 10.34
C GLU A 48 6.73 1.91 10.82
N THR A 49 5.88 2.37 9.89
CA THR A 49 4.67 3.13 10.19
C THR A 49 3.65 2.29 10.95
N ASP A 50 3.36 1.07 10.49
CA ASP A 50 2.45 0.14 11.17
C ASP A 50 2.88 -0.09 12.62
N LEU A 51 4.19 -0.21 12.86
CA LEU A 51 4.74 -0.31 14.22
C LEU A 51 4.44 0.89 15.10
N LEU A 52 4.60 2.09 14.55
CA LEU A 52 4.32 3.32 15.30
C LEU A 52 2.83 3.41 15.64
N VAL A 53 1.96 3.13 14.66
CA VAL A 53 0.50 3.15 14.85
C VAL A 53 0.09 2.10 15.89
N MET A 54 0.54 0.85 15.75
CA MET A 54 0.20 -0.21 16.70
C MET A 54 0.64 0.13 18.13
N ARG A 55 1.82 0.72 18.31
CA ARG A 55 2.28 1.17 19.64
C ARG A 55 1.41 2.28 20.19
N LYS A 56 1.10 3.30 19.38
CA LYS A 56 0.23 4.43 19.78
C LYS A 56 -1.16 3.95 20.19
N MET A 57 -1.74 3.03 19.42
CA MET A 57 -3.07 2.47 19.66
C MET A 57 -3.07 1.32 20.67
N GLN A 58 -1.92 0.98 21.26
CA GLN A 58 -1.73 -0.13 22.22
C GLN A 58 -2.24 -1.47 21.68
N MET A 59 -2.12 -1.68 20.37
CA MET A 59 -2.56 -2.91 19.71
C MET A 59 -1.58 -4.04 20.00
N LEU A 60 -2.09 -5.17 20.49
CA LEU A 60 -1.30 -6.37 20.76
C LEU A 60 -1.14 -7.27 19.53
N VAL A 61 -2.04 -7.14 18.58
CA VAL A 61 -2.08 -7.90 17.32
C VAL A 61 -2.37 -6.95 16.17
N PRO A 62 -1.88 -7.25 14.95
CA PRO A 62 -2.22 -6.45 13.78
C PRO A 62 -3.71 -6.58 13.44
N PRO A 63 -4.28 -5.64 12.66
CA PRO A 63 -5.65 -5.71 12.19
C PRO A 63 -5.96 -7.05 11.50
N SER A 64 -7.21 -7.48 11.59
CA SER A 64 -7.73 -8.65 10.91
C SER A 64 -7.77 -8.44 9.39
N VAL A 65 -7.96 -9.52 8.64
CA VAL A 65 -8.12 -9.45 7.17
C VAL A 65 -9.29 -8.56 6.78
N ASP A 66 -10.40 -8.65 7.51
CA ASP A 66 -11.61 -7.89 7.19
C ASP A 66 -11.43 -6.39 7.51
N GLU A 67 -10.72 -6.03 8.59
CA GLU A 67 -10.38 -4.64 8.89
C GLU A 67 -9.49 -4.03 7.79
N TYR A 68 -8.51 -4.78 7.26
CA TYR A 68 -7.73 -4.32 6.10
C TYR A 68 -8.57 -4.15 4.85
N LYS A 69 -9.51 -5.08 4.58
CA LYS A 69 -10.42 -4.96 3.44
C LYS A 69 -11.30 -3.71 3.54
N PHE A 70 -11.86 -3.46 4.73
CA PHE A 70 -12.66 -2.25 4.95
C PHE A 70 -11.84 -0.98 4.71
N ALA A 71 -10.64 -0.90 5.25
CA ALA A 71 -9.76 0.24 5.03
C ALA A 71 -9.45 0.43 3.53
N ILE A 72 -9.08 -0.62 2.81
CA ILE A 72 -8.79 -0.54 1.37
C ILE A 72 -10.03 -0.12 0.56
N ILE A 73 -11.24 -0.62 0.92
CA ILE A 73 -12.47 -0.25 0.24
C ILE A 73 -12.82 1.22 0.50
N ASP A 74 -12.61 1.70 1.71
CA ASP A 74 -12.82 3.10 2.10
C ASP A 74 -11.94 4.03 1.28
N GLU A 75 -10.64 3.77 1.22
CA GLU A 75 -9.68 4.56 0.44
C GLU A 75 -9.97 4.51 -1.08
N ILE A 76 -10.47 3.39 -1.60
CA ILE A 76 -10.93 3.32 -3.00
C ILE A 76 -12.17 4.21 -3.18
N GLY A 77 -13.02 4.31 -2.17
CA GLY A 77 -14.15 5.24 -2.15
C GLY A 77 -13.69 6.70 -2.21
N GLU A 78 -12.68 7.08 -1.44
CA GLU A 78 -12.09 8.42 -1.45
C GLU A 78 -11.41 8.73 -2.80
N LEU A 79 -10.66 7.78 -3.34
CA LEU A 79 -10.09 7.88 -4.69
C LEU A 79 -11.19 8.09 -5.77
N ASN A 80 -12.31 7.35 -5.68
CA ASN A 80 -13.46 7.57 -6.58
C ASN A 80 -14.14 8.92 -6.36
N HIS A 81 -14.10 9.44 -5.13
CA HIS A 81 -14.64 10.76 -4.83
C HIS A 81 -13.93 11.87 -5.61
N GLU A 82 -12.61 11.81 -5.73
CA GLU A 82 -11.83 12.76 -6.52
C GLU A 82 -12.19 12.69 -8.02
N LEU A 83 -12.77 11.59 -8.47
CA LEU A 83 -13.21 11.39 -9.86
C LEU A 83 -14.67 11.76 -10.13
N LYS A 84 -15.37 12.43 -9.21
CA LYS A 84 -16.80 12.77 -9.35
C LYS A 84 -17.15 13.45 -10.67
N ALA A 85 -16.30 14.33 -11.18
CA ALA A 85 -16.47 14.97 -12.48
C ALA A 85 -16.58 13.97 -13.66
N LYS A 86 -16.18 12.71 -13.47
CA LYS A 86 -16.20 11.67 -14.52
C LYS A 86 -17.42 10.75 -14.46
N TRP A 87 -18.07 10.62 -13.30
CA TRP A 87 -19.13 9.63 -13.10
C TRP A 87 -20.40 10.12 -12.42
N CYS A 88 -20.39 11.29 -11.74
CA CYS A 88 -21.53 11.81 -10.99
C CYS A 88 -22.54 12.50 -11.92
N TRP A 89 -23.27 11.70 -12.67
CA TRP A 89 -24.20 12.13 -13.74
C TRP A 89 -25.43 12.91 -13.25
N TRP A 90 -25.74 12.88 -11.95
CA TRP A 90 -26.93 13.55 -11.39
C TRP A 90 -26.66 14.98 -10.89
N LYS A 91 -25.45 15.49 -11.03
CA LYS A 91 -25.11 16.87 -10.70
C LYS A 91 -24.80 17.68 -11.97
N GLU A 92 -25.38 18.87 -12.08
CA GLU A 92 -25.21 19.75 -13.24
C GLU A 92 -23.76 20.25 -13.38
N SER A 93 -23.09 20.49 -12.23
CA SER A 93 -21.70 20.96 -12.21
C SER A 93 -20.85 20.14 -11.25
N GLN A 94 -19.61 19.92 -11.62
CA GLN A 94 -18.60 19.24 -10.83
C GLN A 94 -17.29 20.01 -10.93
N GLU A 95 -16.58 20.08 -9.81
CA GLU A 95 -15.19 20.56 -9.82
C GLU A 95 -14.32 19.65 -10.70
N PRO A 96 -13.38 20.23 -11.47
CA PRO A 96 -12.44 19.46 -12.26
C PRO A 96 -11.63 18.49 -11.38
N VAL A 97 -11.24 17.35 -11.95
CA VAL A 97 -10.38 16.38 -11.24
C VAL A 97 -9.05 17.04 -10.86
N ASN A 98 -8.78 17.10 -9.57
CA ASN A 98 -7.50 17.53 -9.04
C ASN A 98 -6.50 16.36 -9.07
N GLN A 99 -5.49 16.46 -9.93
CA GLN A 99 -4.51 15.39 -10.13
C GLN A 99 -3.62 15.13 -8.91
N GLU A 100 -3.34 16.14 -8.09
CA GLU A 100 -2.52 15.96 -6.89
C GLU A 100 -3.35 15.27 -5.78
N ASN A 101 -4.60 15.67 -5.56
CA ASN A 101 -5.48 14.96 -4.64
C ASN A 101 -5.67 13.51 -5.08
N LEU A 102 -6.00 13.31 -6.38
CA LEU A 102 -6.17 11.96 -6.92
C LEU A 102 -4.94 11.07 -6.69
N LEU A 103 -3.73 11.62 -6.85
CA LEU A 103 -2.49 10.90 -6.56
C LEU A 103 -2.37 10.58 -5.06
N MET A 104 -2.77 11.49 -4.18
CA MET A 104 -2.67 11.26 -2.73
C MET A 104 -3.65 10.19 -2.28
N GLU A 105 -4.89 10.16 -2.79
CA GLU A 105 -5.85 9.09 -2.48
C GLU A 105 -5.38 7.73 -3.05
N LEU A 106 -4.80 7.72 -4.26
CA LEU A 106 -4.19 6.49 -4.77
C LEU A 106 -3.06 5.99 -3.83
N VAL A 107 -2.25 6.90 -3.30
CA VAL A 107 -1.18 6.57 -2.36
C VAL A 107 -1.73 6.00 -1.04
N ASP A 108 -2.89 6.47 -0.57
CA ASP A 108 -3.53 5.92 0.63
C ASP A 108 -4.01 4.47 0.41
N VAL A 109 -4.54 4.15 -0.76
CA VAL A 109 -4.80 2.73 -1.14
C VAL A 109 -3.50 1.91 -1.10
N TRP A 110 -2.36 2.45 -1.61
CA TRP A 110 -1.06 1.79 -1.54
C TRP A 110 -0.63 1.53 -0.09
N HIS A 111 -0.82 2.49 0.82
CA HIS A 111 -0.48 2.32 2.24
C HIS A 111 -1.17 1.10 2.84
N PHE A 112 -2.47 0.95 2.68
CA PHE A 112 -3.20 -0.19 3.24
C PHE A 112 -2.88 -1.52 2.53
N CYS A 113 -2.67 -1.54 1.22
CA CYS A 113 -2.23 -2.74 0.51
C CYS A 113 -0.84 -3.21 0.97
N LEU A 114 0.10 -2.29 1.19
CA LEU A 114 1.43 -2.61 1.71
C LEU A 114 1.37 -3.07 3.17
N SER A 115 0.56 -2.41 4.01
CA SER A 115 0.33 -2.82 5.40
C SER A 115 -0.27 -4.23 5.47
N PHE A 116 -1.29 -4.51 4.67
CA PHE A 116 -1.87 -5.84 4.54
C PHE A 116 -0.82 -6.89 4.12
N THR A 117 0.00 -6.55 3.14
CA THR A 117 1.10 -7.41 2.66
C THR A 117 2.10 -7.71 3.77
N ASN A 118 2.51 -6.71 4.54
CA ASN A 118 3.44 -6.87 5.66
C ASN A 118 2.92 -7.80 6.75
N ASN A 119 1.60 -7.88 6.92
CA ASN A 119 0.98 -8.73 7.93
C ASN A 119 0.69 -10.16 7.45
N ARG A 120 1.05 -10.49 6.19
CA ARG A 120 0.96 -11.84 5.65
C ARG A 120 2.28 -12.59 5.81
N THR A 121 2.20 -13.89 6.13
CA THR A 121 3.39 -14.71 6.37
C THR A 121 3.73 -15.69 5.26
N ASN A 122 2.88 -15.82 4.23
CA ASN A 122 2.84 -16.99 3.34
C ASN A 122 3.46 -16.76 1.96
N PHE A 123 4.26 -15.69 1.76
CA PHE A 123 4.90 -15.46 0.46
C PHE A 123 6.30 -14.87 0.62
N ASP A 124 7.12 -15.04 -0.41
CA ASP A 124 8.43 -14.41 -0.48
C ASP A 124 8.30 -12.99 -1.02
N VAL A 125 8.66 -12.01 -0.20
CA VAL A 125 8.55 -10.58 -0.53
C VAL A 125 9.50 -10.21 -1.68
N ASN A 126 10.66 -10.86 -1.79
CA ASN A 126 11.59 -10.61 -2.91
C ASN A 126 11.04 -11.17 -4.21
N GLU A 127 10.44 -12.36 -4.16
CA GLU A 127 9.75 -12.95 -5.31
C GLU A 127 8.62 -12.05 -5.78
N LEU A 128 7.79 -11.55 -4.84
CA LEU A 128 6.74 -10.58 -5.14
C LEU A 128 7.33 -9.32 -5.81
N ALA A 129 8.34 -8.69 -5.22
CA ALA A 129 8.93 -7.45 -5.73
C ALA A 129 9.49 -7.61 -7.15
N ASN A 130 10.10 -8.77 -7.44
CA ASN A 130 10.63 -9.07 -8.76
C ASN A 130 9.55 -9.50 -9.77
N SER A 131 8.40 -9.99 -9.29
CA SER A 131 7.31 -10.45 -10.15
C SER A 131 6.33 -9.36 -10.56
N ILE A 132 6.35 -8.21 -9.88
CA ILE A 132 5.48 -7.08 -10.21
C ILE A 132 5.99 -6.39 -11.48
N ALA A 133 5.14 -6.34 -12.52
CA ALA A 133 5.46 -5.71 -13.80
C ALA A 133 5.16 -4.20 -13.72
N TYR A 134 6.18 -3.39 -13.45
CA TYR A 134 6.05 -1.92 -13.40
C TYR A 134 5.98 -1.25 -14.78
N ASP A 135 6.25 -1.98 -15.85
CA ASP A 135 6.05 -1.61 -17.25
C ASP A 135 4.72 -2.14 -17.80
N HIS A 136 3.87 -2.66 -16.92
CA HIS A 136 2.53 -3.12 -17.25
C HIS A 136 1.71 -1.97 -17.86
N LEU A 137 1.20 -2.20 -19.07
CA LEU A 137 0.51 -1.16 -19.85
C LEU A 137 -1.00 -1.15 -19.64
N GLU A 138 -1.56 -2.12 -18.91
CA GLU A 138 -2.99 -2.13 -18.62
C GLU A 138 -3.38 -0.94 -17.74
N GLU A 139 -4.56 -0.41 -18.03
CA GLU A 139 -5.16 0.69 -17.30
C GLU A 139 -6.43 0.20 -16.61
N TYR A 140 -6.62 0.60 -15.37
CA TYR A 140 -7.81 0.27 -14.59
C TYR A 140 -8.42 1.52 -13.96
N THR A 141 -9.74 1.60 -14.00
CA THR A 141 -10.45 2.52 -13.11
C THR A 141 -10.42 1.99 -11.67
N PRO A 142 -10.62 2.85 -10.65
CA PRO A 142 -10.70 2.38 -9.26
C PRO A 142 -11.77 1.31 -9.04
N ILE A 143 -12.90 1.37 -9.76
CA ILE A 143 -13.95 0.35 -9.65
C ILE A 143 -13.55 -0.99 -10.30
N GLU A 144 -12.79 -0.97 -11.39
CA GLU A 144 -12.25 -2.19 -12.00
C GLU A 144 -11.21 -2.83 -11.08
N PHE A 145 -10.36 -2.01 -10.44
CA PHE A 145 -9.44 -2.48 -9.40
C PHE A 145 -10.20 -3.09 -8.21
N LEU A 146 -11.24 -2.39 -7.70
CA LEU A 146 -12.07 -2.90 -6.61
C LEU A 146 -12.72 -4.24 -6.97
N ASN A 147 -13.22 -4.40 -8.19
CA ASN A 147 -13.80 -5.66 -8.65
C ASN A 147 -12.75 -6.79 -8.68
N LYS A 148 -11.53 -6.51 -9.13
CA LYS A 148 -10.42 -7.46 -9.06
C LYS A 148 -10.09 -7.78 -7.58
N PHE A 149 -9.90 -6.78 -6.76
CA PHE A 149 -9.60 -6.92 -5.33
C PHE A 149 -10.67 -7.76 -4.60
N ASN A 150 -11.97 -7.52 -4.85
CA ASN A 150 -13.06 -8.27 -4.23
C ASN A 150 -13.11 -9.73 -4.68
N ARG A 151 -12.77 -10.07 -5.93
CA ARG A 151 -12.68 -11.48 -6.36
C ARG A 151 -11.64 -12.24 -5.53
N PHE A 152 -10.57 -11.59 -5.12
CA PHE A 152 -9.53 -12.17 -4.27
C PHE A 152 -9.92 -12.15 -2.79
N ALA A 153 -10.89 -11.33 -2.39
CA ALA A 153 -11.33 -11.21 -1.01
C ALA A 153 -12.05 -12.46 -0.47
N TYR A 154 -12.64 -13.28 -1.34
CA TYR A 154 -13.19 -14.58 -0.96
C TYR A 154 -12.14 -15.70 -0.95
N GLY A 155 -10.96 -15.47 -1.53
CA GLY A 155 -9.76 -16.30 -1.45
C GLY A 155 -8.59 -15.51 -0.85
N MET A 156 -7.39 -16.09 -0.83
CA MET A 156 -6.17 -15.33 -0.49
C MET A 156 -5.88 -14.36 -1.63
N PRO A 157 -5.84 -13.03 -1.39
CA PRO A 157 -5.47 -12.09 -2.43
C PRO A 157 -4.13 -12.49 -3.05
N GLN A 158 -4.07 -12.58 -4.35
CA GLN A 158 -2.79 -12.69 -5.03
C GLN A 158 -2.15 -11.29 -4.99
N MET A 159 -1.18 -11.10 -4.10
CA MET A 159 -0.56 -9.79 -3.86
C MET A 159 0.03 -9.20 -5.14
N LYS A 160 0.58 -10.03 -6.02
CA LYS A 160 1.05 -9.62 -7.34
C LYS A 160 -0.04 -8.89 -8.12
N GLU A 161 -1.20 -9.53 -8.30
CA GLU A 161 -2.32 -8.97 -9.08
C GLU A 161 -2.92 -7.72 -8.43
N THR A 162 -2.88 -7.63 -7.10
CA THR A 162 -3.28 -6.42 -6.37
C THR A 162 -2.38 -5.24 -6.73
N PHE A 163 -1.06 -5.42 -6.71
CA PHE A 163 -0.13 -4.34 -7.04
C PHE A 163 -0.08 -4.03 -8.53
N GLU A 164 -0.21 -5.02 -9.42
CA GLU A 164 -0.39 -4.78 -10.86
C GLU A 164 -1.67 -3.97 -11.13
N GLY A 165 -2.74 -4.26 -10.39
CA GLY A 165 -3.98 -3.49 -10.45
C GLY A 165 -3.80 -2.04 -10.01
N LEU A 166 -3.07 -1.78 -8.92
CA LEU A 166 -2.75 -0.42 -8.46
C LEU A 166 -1.87 0.35 -9.44
N ILE A 167 -0.89 -0.32 -10.06
CA ILE A 167 -0.08 0.25 -11.14
C ILE A 167 -0.98 0.62 -12.31
N GLY A 168 -1.91 -0.26 -12.70
CA GLY A 168 -2.88 0.00 -13.76
C GLY A 168 -3.80 1.20 -13.46
N VAL A 169 -4.20 1.41 -12.21
CA VAL A 169 -4.92 2.64 -11.81
C VAL A 169 -4.02 3.86 -11.97
N GLY A 170 -2.76 3.77 -11.53
CA GLY A 170 -1.78 4.84 -11.75
C GLY A 170 -1.63 5.21 -13.23
N ASN A 171 -1.44 4.20 -14.08
CA ASN A 171 -1.30 4.36 -15.53
C ASN A 171 -2.52 5.06 -16.16
N LYS A 172 -3.73 4.69 -15.75
CA LYS A 172 -4.99 5.30 -16.20
C LYS A 172 -5.03 6.81 -16.05
N PHE A 173 -4.38 7.32 -15.00
CA PHE A 173 -4.35 8.74 -14.68
C PHE A 173 -3.00 9.40 -14.99
N GLY A 174 -2.10 8.71 -15.67
CA GLY A 174 -0.80 9.22 -16.09
C GLY A 174 0.23 9.30 -14.95
N PHE A 175 0.06 8.52 -13.89
CA PHE A 175 0.99 8.44 -12.78
C PHE A 175 2.00 7.31 -13.01
N THR A 176 3.24 7.66 -13.26
CA THR A 176 4.33 6.69 -13.29
C THR A 176 4.59 6.12 -11.89
N PHE A 177 5.16 4.93 -11.81
CA PHE A 177 5.54 4.35 -10.50
C PHE A 177 6.54 5.23 -9.74
N ASP A 178 7.43 5.94 -10.44
CA ASP A 178 8.33 6.92 -9.83
C ASP A 178 7.54 8.03 -9.12
N ARG A 179 6.49 8.55 -9.75
CA ARG A 179 5.63 9.59 -9.17
C ARG A 179 4.87 9.07 -7.96
N VAL A 180 4.31 7.87 -8.05
CA VAL A 180 3.64 7.20 -6.92
C VAL A 180 4.62 6.98 -5.77
N TYR A 181 5.83 6.51 -6.04
CA TYR A 181 6.86 6.28 -5.04
C TYR A 181 7.27 7.57 -4.29
N GLU A 182 7.47 8.68 -5.01
CA GLU A 182 7.81 9.96 -4.38
C GLU A 182 6.65 10.50 -3.54
N ALA A 183 5.41 10.43 -4.03
CA ALA A 183 4.23 10.81 -3.28
C ALA A 183 4.04 9.93 -2.03
N TYR A 184 4.26 8.61 -2.15
CA TYR A 184 4.23 7.67 -1.03
C TYR A 184 5.22 8.06 0.08
N LYS A 185 6.46 8.39 -0.27
CA LYS A 185 7.47 8.79 0.73
C LYS A 185 7.01 10.01 1.52
N LYS A 186 6.51 11.03 0.82
CA LYS A 186 6.00 12.24 1.45
C LYS A 186 4.85 11.94 2.42
N LYS A 187 3.84 11.20 1.96
CA LYS A 187 2.69 10.82 2.80
C LYS A 187 3.10 9.95 3.98
N ASN A 188 4.05 9.03 3.79
CA ASN A 188 4.59 8.19 4.86
C ASN A 188 5.28 9.02 5.96
N GLU A 189 6.04 10.06 5.58
CA GLU A 189 6.63 10.99 6.54
C GLU A 189 5.55 11.74 7.35
N GLU A 190 4.49 12.21 6.69
CA GLU A 190 3.34 12.85 7.33
C GLU A 190 2.63 11.90 8.31
N ASN A 191 2.37 10.66 7.89
CA ASN A 191 1.74 9.64 8.73
C ASN A 191 2.61 9.28 9.94
N ASN A 192 3.92 9.19 9.77
CA ASN A 192 4.88 8.98 10.85
C ASN A 192 4.90 10.15 11.84
N ALA A 193 4.80 11.38 11.34
CA ALA A 193 4.72 12.58 12.20
C ALA A 193 3.41 12.56 13.01
N ARG A 194 2.26 12.27 12.39
CA ARG A 194 0.96 12.11 13.08
C ARG A 194 0.98 10.99 14.11
N ALA A 195 1.61 9.86 13.81
CA ALA A 195 1.71 8.74 14.75
C ALA A 195 2.58 9.08 15.99
N LYS A 196 3.56 9.97 15.85
CA LYS A 196 4.43 10.42 16.94
C LYS A 196 3.85 11.58 17.75
N SER A 197 2.97 12.39 17.16
CA SER A 197 2.30 13.47 17.87
C SER A 197 1.21 12.91 18.80
N ASN A 198 1.15 13.46 20.01
CA ASN A 198 0.00 13.23 20.89
C ASN A 198 -1.16 14.07 20.35
N TYR A 199 -2.02 13.48 19.57
CA TYR A 199 -3.35 14.03 19.31
C TYR A 199 -4.26 13.62 20.43
#